data_9b017c208765ad74336da4cbc766098f
#
_entry.id   9b017c208765ad74336da4cbc766098f
#
_cell.length_a   1.000
_cell.length_b   1.000
_cell.length_c   1.000
_cell.angle_alpha   90.00
_cell.angle_beta   90.00
_cell.angle_gamma   90.00
#
_symmetry.space_group_name_H-M   'P 1'
#
loop_
_entity.id
_entity.type
_entity.pdbx_description
1 polymer ?
#
loop_
_entity_poly.entity_id
_entity_poly.type
_entity_poly.pdbx_seq_one_letter_code
_entity_poly.pdbx_strand_id
1 'polypeptide(L)'
;MQLSLDLSTSPLEALRDGLLTTFGPQRPTKRLDPVSQLVKSAISGRTKDAVSWAVYHRLKERFATWEELAEAPDGEVLELIKEVTYPEDKARHLPHALRLIQVRSGWKLSLDHLAELELDSARWWLQGLPGVGVKVAASVLNFSPLNMRALVVDTHVHRVAGRFGLIPASYDTAHAYRALMDLVPDSWTAEDLYELHWLMKGLGQLLCSHHAPRCGACALKGSCGRVGVERSADILAWRPRS
;
A
#
# COMPACT_ATOMS: atom_id res chain seq x y z
N MET A 1 -20.41 34.32 16.03
CA MET A 1 -18.95 34.04 16.00
C MET A 1 -18.71 33.15 14.80
N GLN A 2 -18.29 33.76 13.69
CA GLN A 2 -18.12 33.12 12.39
C GLN A 2 -16.78 32.36 12.46
N LEU A 3 -16.84 31.02 12.50
CA LEU A 3 -15.66 30.20 12.32
C LEU A 3 -15.20 30.37 10.86
N SER A 4 -14.14 31.15 10.66
CA SER A 4 -13.42 31.17 9.41
C SER A 4 -12.84 29.76 9.22
N LEU A 5 -13.41 29.00 8.30
CA LEU A 5 -12.76 27.83 7.73
C LEU A 5 -11.46 28.33 7.11
N ASP A 6 -10.36 27.96 7.70
CA ASP A 6 -9.03 28.20 7.16
C ASP A 6 -8.93 27.43 5.83
N LEU A 7 -9.03 28.15 4.71
CA LEU A 7 -9.07 27.60 3.34
C LEU A 7 -7.70 27.07 2.87
N SER A 8 -6.73 26.89 3.80
CA SER A 8 -5.35 26.50 3.49
C SER A 8 -5.05 25.02 3.63
N THR A 9 -5.87 24.25 4.37
CA THR A 9 -5.60 22.83 4.60
C THR A 9 -6.15 21.95 3.47
N SER A 10 -5.28 21.17 2.82
CA SER A 10 -5.74 20.26 1.76
C SER A 10 -6.65 19.16 2.34
N PRO A 11 -7.60 18.60 1.56
CA PRO A 11 -8.45 17.50 2.02
C PRO A 11 -7.65 16.28 2.51
N LEU A 12 -6.45 16.08 1.97
CA LEU A 12 -5.57 14.97 2.38
C LEU A 12 -4.90 15.26 3.72
N GLU A 13 -4.53 16.51 3.99
CA GLU A 13 -4.03 16.94 5.30
C GLU A 13 -5.11 16.80 6.37
N ALA A 14 -6.31 17.28 6.11
CA ALA A 14 -7.44 17.15 7.03
C ALA A 14 -7.74 15.68 7.38
N LEU A 15 -7.66 14.78 6.38
CA LEU A 15 -7.80 13.34 6.59
C LEU A 15 -6.68 12.80 7.48
N ARG A 16 -5.42 13.11 7.17
CA ARG A 16 -4.25 12.66 7.95
C ARG A 16 -4.35 13.12 9.40
N ASP A 17 -4.61 14.40 9.64
CA ASP A 17 -4.69 14.98 10.98
C ASP A 17 -5.81 14.36 11.81
N GLY A 18 -6.98 14.15 11.21
CA GLY A 18 -8.08 13.44 11.86
C GLY A 18 -7.73 11.99 12.23
N LEU A 19 -6.90 11.32 11.44
CA LEU A 19 -6.45 9.95 11.74
C LEU A 19 -5.31 9.92 12.77
N LEU A 20 -4.41 10.89 12.77
CA LEU A 20 -3.36 11.01 13.77
C LEU A 20 -3.91 11.13 15.19
N THR A 21 -5.01 11.87 15.38
CA THR A 21 -5.68 11.97 16.69
C THR A 21 -6.23 10.63 17.18
N THR A 22 -6.56 9.71 16.28
CA THR A 22 -7.16 8.41 16.62
C THR A 22 -6.12 7.32 16.81
N PHE A 23 -5.14 7.25 15.91
CA PHE A 23 -4.18 6.14 15.83
C PHE A 23 -2.77 6.52 16.31
N GLY A 24 -2.50 7.80 16.52
CA GLY A 24 -1.17 8.29 16.81
C GLY A 24 -0.20 8.20 15.61
N PRO A 25 1.02 8.69 15.76
CA PRO A 25 2.03 8.66 14.71
C PRO A 25 2.40 7.23 14.29
N GLN A 26 2.54 7.02 12.99
CA GLN A 26 2.92 5.74 12.39
C GLN A 26 4.31 5.86 11.77
N ARG A 27 5.32 5.40 12.51
CA ARG A 27 6.72 5.46 12.04
C ARG A 27 7.28 4.05 11.85
N PRO A 28 8.12 3.80 10.82
CA PRO A 28 8.73 2.50 10.63
C PRO A 28 9.77 2.25 11.74
N THR A 29 9.65 1.13 12.44
CA THR A 29 10.66 0.69 13.42
C THR A 29 11.82 -0.04 12.76
N LYS A 30 11.55 -0.71 11.65
CA LYS A 30 12.53 -1.43 10.83
C LYS A 30 12.03 -1.48 9.40
N ARG A 31 12.90 -1.23 8.44
CA ARG A 31 12.62 -1.37 6.99
C ARG A 31 13.30 -2.64 6.48
N LEU A 32 12.61 -3.37 5.62
CA LEU A 32 13.23 -4.45 4.84
C LEU A 32 14.09 -3.81 3.74
N ASP A 33 15.19 -4.48 3.36
CA ASP A 33 15.93 -4.09 2.16
C ASP A 33 14.99 -4.12 0.92
N PRO A 34 15.36 -3.41 -0.17
CA PRO A 34 14.45 -3.24 -1.30
C PRO A 34 14.00 -4.55 -1.95
N VAL A 35 14.86 -5.56 -2.05
CA VAL A 35 14.50 -6.87 -2.62
C VAL A 35 13.59 -7.64 -1.67
N SER A 36 13.91 -7.68 -0.38
CA SER A 36 13.03 -8.27 0.64
C SER A 36 11.67 -7.59 0.69
N GLN A 37 11.62 -6.26 0.52
CA GLN A 37 10.37 -5.52 0.43
C GLN A 37 9.58 -5.89 -0.82
N LEU A 38 10.25 -6.12 -1.96
CA LEU A 38 9.60 -6.60 -3.17
C LEU A 38 8.95 -7.96 -2.94
N VAL A 39 9.71 -8.95 -2.42
CA VAL A 39 9.20 -10.28 -2.10
C VAL A 39 7.98 -10.19 -1.17
N LYS A 40 8.10 -9.46 -0.06
CA LYS A 40 6.99 -9.28 0.91
C LYS A 40 5.76 -8.63 0.27
N SER A 41 5.96 -7.61 -0.57
CA SER A 41 4.86 -6.89 -1.21
C SER A 41 4.17 -7.68 -2.31
N ALA A 42 4.91 -8.50 -3.06
CA ALA A 42 4.39 -9.38 -4.10
C ALA A 42 3.43 -10.45 -3.53
N ILE A 43 3.81 -11.10 -2.43
CA ILE A 43 2.96 -12.11 -1.79
C ILE A 43 1.77 -11.53 -1.02
N SER A 44 1.82 -10.24 -0.65
CA SER A 44 0.79 -9.60 0.19
C SER A 44 -0.49 -9.22 -0.55
N GLY A 45 -0.47 -9.12 -1.88
CA GLY A 45 -1.63 -8.65 -2.67
C GLY A 45 -2.88 -9.47 -2.37
N ARG A 46 -3.96 -8.81 -1.89
CA ARG A 46 -5.25 -9.42 -1.50
C ARG A 46 -5.15 -10.50 -0.42
N THR A 47 -4.00 -10.65 0.24
CA THR A 47 -3.75 -11.64 1.30
C THR A 47 -3.76 -10.94 2.66
N LYS A 48 -4.32 -11.60 3.68
CA LYS A 48 -4.29 -11.07 5.06
C LYS A 48 -2.85 -10.87 5.53
N ASP A 49 -2.59 -9.79 6.27
CA ASP A 49 -1.24 -9.44 6.71
C ASP A 49 -0.56 -10.58 7.50
N ALA A 50 -1.27 -11.21 8.45
CA ALA A 50 -0.74 -12.33 9.22
C ALA A 50 -0.29 -13.50 8.33
N VAL A 51 -1.10 -13.86 7.33
CA VAL A 51 -0.77 -14.93 6.36
C VAL A 51 0.47 -14.55 5.55
N SER A 52 0.50 -13.34 4.99
CA SER A 52 1.62 -12.91 4.16
C SER A 52 2.92 -12.74 4.94
N TRP A 53 2.87 -12.44 6.24
CA TRP A 53 4.06 -12.43 7.10
C TRP A 53 4.54 -13.86 7.42
N ALA A 54 3.64 -14.78 7.75
CA ALA A 54 3.99 -16.17 7.97
C ALA A 54 4.65 -16.80 6.74
N VAL A 55 4.08 -16.55 5.55
CA VAL A 55 4.64 -17.02 4.28
C VAL A 55 6.00 -16.36 3.99
N TYR A 56 6.16 -15.07 4.24
CA TYR A 56 7.45 -14.39 4.07
C TYR A 56 8.55 -15.03 4.95
N HIS A 57 8.26 -15.32 6.21
CA HIS A 57 9.21 -15.98 7.10
C HIS A 57 9.53 -17.41 6.64
N ARG A 58 8.53 -18.17 6.18
CA ARG A 58 8.73 -19.51 5.59
C ARG A 58 9.68 -19.47 4.38
N LEU A 59 9.52 -18.47 3.50
CA LEU A 59 10.44 -18.28 2.37
C LEU A 59 11.87 -17.98 2.87
N LYS A 60 12.02 -17.13 3.90
CA LYS A 60 13.32 -16.81 4.49
C LYS A 60 13.96 -18.00 5.21
N GLU A 61 13.19 -18.91 5.77
CA GLU A 61 13.67 -20.13 6.40
C GLU A 61 14.11 -21.17 5.36
N ARG A 62 13.39 -21.25 4.23
CA ARG A 62 13.68 -22.21 3.16
C ARG A 62 14.84 -21.77 2.27
N PHE A 63 14.95 -20.48 1.97
CA PHE A 63 15.96 -19.93 1.08
C PHE A 63 16.90 -19.02 1.88
N ALA A 64 18.19 -19.37 1.94
CA ALA A 64 19.19 -18.59 2.65
C ALA A 64 19.37 -17.20 1.99
N THR A 65 19.22 -17.14 0.67
CA THR A 65 19.29 -15.91 -0.12
C THR A 65 18.11 -15.81 -1.09
N TRP A 66 17.84 -14.62 -1.58
CA TRP A 66 16.81 -14.44 -2.60
C TRP A 66 17.25 -14.91 -3.99
N GLU A 67 18.56 -15.09 -4.21
CA GLU A 67 19.13 -15.74 -5.38
C GLU A 67 18.69 -17.21 -5.46
N GLU A 68 18.67 -17.93 -4.33
CA GLU A 68 18.15 -19.29 -4.27
C GLU A 68 16.65 -19.33 -4.63
N LEU A 69 15.85 -18.36 -4.14
CA LEU A 69 14.44 -18.24 -4.53
C LEU A 69 14.28 -17.93 -6.03
N ALA A 70 15.19 -17.12 -6.61
CA ALA A 70 15.16 -16.81 -8.03
C ALA A 70 15.34 -18.07 -8.90
N GLU A 71 16.15 -19.03 -8.45
CA GLU A 71 16.43 -20.30 -9.16
C GLU A 71 15.46 -21.44 -8.78
N ALA A 72 14.58 -21.21 -7.80
CA ALA A 72 13.66 -22.25 -7.34
C ALA A 72 12.61 -22.59 -8.41
N PRO A 73 12.23 -23.88 -8.55
CA PRO A 73 11.12 -24.27 -9.40
C PRO A 73 9.79 -23.69 -8.93
N ASP A 74 8.93 -23.29 -9.88
CA ASP A 74 7.62 -22.71 -9.57
C ASP A 74 6.77 -23.61 -8.65
N GLY A 75 6.86 -24.92 -8.80
CA GLY A 75 6.15 -25.90 -7.96
C GLY A 75 6.60 -25.89 -6.49
N GLU A 76 7.90 -25.71 -6.22
CA GLU A 76 8.41 -25.57 -4.87
C GLU A 76 7.93 -24.27 -4.24
N VAL A 77 8.03 -23.16 -4.98
CA VAL A 77 7.54 -21.85 -4.51
C VAL A 77 6.04 -21.91 -4.25
N LEU A 78 5.26 -22.54 -5.12
CA LEU A 78 3.82 -22.71 -4.96
C LEU A 78 3.45 -23.39 -3.64
N GLU A 79 4.11 -24.50 -3.31
CA GLU A 79 3.86 -25.19 -2.03
C GLU A 79 4.16 -24.32 -0.81
N LEU A 80 5.18 -23.48 -0.88
CA LEU A 80 5.57 -22.57 0.21
C LEU A 80 4.60 -21.39 0.37
N ILE A 81 3.91 -20.98 -0.67
CA ILE A 81 3.04 -19.79 -0.65
C ILE A 81 1.55 -20.11 -0.87
N LYS A 82 1.14 -21.37 -0.82
CA LYS A 82 -0.22 -21.83 -1.19
C LYS A 82 -1.37 -21.16 -0.41
N GLU A 83 -1.11 -20.59 0.76
CA GLU A 83 -2.12 -19.89 1.57
C GLU A 83 -2.35 -18.43 1.13
N VAL A 84 -1.52 -17.88 0.25
CA VAL A 84 -1.76 -16.52 -0.27
C VAL A 84 -2.81 -16.54 -1.37
N THR A 85 -3.44 -15.42 -1.61
CA THR A 85 -4.39 -15.27 -2.72
C THR A 85 -3.66 -15.30 -4.06
N TYR A 86 -4.16 -16.08 -5.03
CA TYR A 86 -3.55 -16.32 -6.35
C TYR A 86 -2.11 -16.88 -6.27
N PRO A 87 -1.91 -18.01 -5.59
CA PRO A 87 -0.57 -18.52 -5.33
C PRO A 87 0.14 -18.97 -6.60
N GLU A 88 -0.57 -19.52 -7.60
CA GLU A 88 0.00 -19.98 -8.87
C GLU A 88 0.68 -18.84 -9.65
N ASP A 89 -0.02 -17.71 -9.80
CA ASP A 89 0.54 -16.54 -10.48
C ASP A 89 1.75 -15.99 -9.73
N LYS A 90 1.67 -15.91 -8.39
CA LYS A 90 2.76 -15.41 -7.56
C LYS A 90 3.97 -16.33 -7.57
N ALA A 91 3.75 -17.65 -7.54
CA ALA A 91 4.83 -18.65 -7.62
C ALA A 91 5.61 -18.56 -8.94
N ARG A 92 4.90 -18.32 -10.05
CA ARG A 92 5.53 -18.12 -11.36
C ARG A 92 6.22 -16.77 -11.49
N HIS A 93 5.55 -15.69 -11.04
CA HIS A 93 6.07 -14.33 -11.25
C HIS A 93 7.24 -13.98 -10.32
N LEU A 94 7.22 -14.43 -9.07
CA LEU A 94 8.21 -14.00 -8.09
C LEU A 94 9.65 -14.43 -8.43
N PRO A 95 9.95 -15.73 -8.72
CA PRO A 95 11.29 -16.12 -9.16
C PRO A 95 11.72 -15.42 -10.44
N HIS A 96 10.79 -15.31 -11.41
CA HIS A 96 11.07 -14.63 -12.67
C HIS A 96 11.39 -13.15 -12.48
N ALA A 97 10.70 -12.43 -11.60
CA ALA A 97 11.01 -11.04 -11.26
C ALA A 97 12.42 -10.91 -10.65
N LEU A 98 12.80 -11.81 -9.74
CA LEU A 98 14.13 -11.81 -9.12
C LEU A 98 15.24 -12.09 -10.14
N ARG A 99 15.08 -13.08 -11.02
CA ARG A 99 16.02 -13.33 -12.14
C ARG A 99 16.17 -12.11 -13.04
N LEU A 100 15.06 -11.46 -13.37
CA LEU A 100 15.10 -10.27 -14.24
C LEU A 100 15.81 -9.08 -13.55
N ILE A 101 15.70 -8.94 -12.23
CA ILE A 101 16.50 -7.96 -11.48
C ILE A 101 17.99 -8.28 -11.65
N GLN A 102 18.42 -9.54 -11.41
CA GLN A 102 19.83 -9.93 -11.58
C GLN A 102 20.35 -9.56 -12.98
N VAL A 103 19.62 -9.93 -14.04
CA VAL A 103 20.01 -9.63 -15.41
C VAL A 103 20.15 -8.14 -15.64
N ARG A 104 19.20 -7.33 -15.17
CA ARG A 104 19.18 -5.86 -15.39
C ARG A 104 20.16 -5.10 -14.51
N SER A 105 20.61 -5.68 -13.39
CA SER A 105 21.51 -5.05 -12.41
C SER A 105 22.92 -5.63 -12.45
N GLY A 106 23.37 -6.17 -13.58
CA GLY A 106 24.73 -6.69 -13.76
C GLY A 106 25.00 -7.95 -12.91
N TRP A 107 24.05 -8.87 -12.86
CA TRP A 107 24.07 -10.14 -12.11
C TRP A 107 24.11 -9.99 -10.58
N LYS A 108 23.78 -8.81 -10.06
CA LYS A 108 23.55 -8.59 -8.64
C LYS A 108 22.06 -8.53 -8.36
N LEU A 109 21.60 -9.24 -7.33
CA LEU A 109 20.22 -9.10 -6.88
C LEU A 109 20.10 -7.89 -5.95
N SER A 110 20.13 -6.70 -6.54
CA SER A 110 20.01 -5.42 -5.84
C SER A 110 19.07 -4.47 -6.59
N LEU A 111 18.38 -3.64 -5.83
CA LEU A 111 17.54 -2.54 -6.30
C LEU A 111 18.07 -1.17 -5.85
N ASP A 112 19.29 -1.10 -5.32
CA ASP A 112 19.86 0.13 -4.74
C ASP A 112 20.06 1.23 -5.78
N HIS A 113 20.30 0.86 -7.05
CA HIS A 113 20.41 1.81 -8.18
C HIS A 113 19.14 2.64 -8.39
N LEU A 114 17.98 2.18 -7.87
CA LEU A 114 16.73 2.94 -7.96
C LEU A 114 16.79 4.25 -7.15
N ALA A 115 17.67 4.35 -6.15
CA ALA A 115 17.87 5.57 -5.39
C ALA A 115 18.41 6.74 -6.22
N GLU A 116 19.06 6.44 -7.36
CA GLU A 116 19.62 7.42 -8.28
C GLU A 116 18.62 7.90 -9.34
N LEU A 117 17.42 7.30 -9.37
CA LEU A 117 16.39 7.60 -10.37
C LEU A 117 15.33 8.55 -9.79
N GLU A 118 14.74 9.36 -10.67
CA GLU A 118 13.51 10.07 -10.37
C GLU A 118 12.38 9.06 -10.06
N LEU A 119 11.44 9.46 -9.20
CA LEU A 119 10.36 8.61 -8.69
C LEU A 119 9.63 7.83 -9.81
N ASP A 120 9.23 8.53 -10.87
CA ASP A 120 8.48 7.89 -11.96
C ASP A 120 9.34 6.90 -12.73
N SER A 121 10.60 7.21 -12.97
CA SER A 121 11.55 6.30 -13.62
C SER A 121 11.77 5.04 -12.79
N ALA A 122 11.99 5.18 -11.48
CA ALA A 122 12.14 4.06 -10.56
C ALA A 122 10.85 3.19 -10.51
N ARG A 123 9.69 3.83 -10.49
CA ARG A 123 8.39 3.15 -10.51
C ARG A 123 8.17 2.39 -11.81
N TRP A 124 8.46 2.97 -12.96
CA TRP A 124 8.36 2.32 -14.27
C TRP A 124 9.32 1.15 -14.39
N TRP A 125 10.55 1.30 -13.90
CA TRP A 125 11.53 0.21 -13.88
C TRP A 125 10.99 -1.01 -13.13
N LEU A 126 10.43 -0.81 -11.92
CA LEU A 126 9.82 -1.87 -11.10
C LEU A 126 8.60 -2.49 -11.76
N GLN A 127 7.73 -1.69 -12.37
CA GLN A 127 6.53 -2.21 -13.07
C GLN A 127 6.86 -3.00 -14.33
N GLY A 128 8.06 -2.89 -14.87
CA GLY A 128 8.59 -3.78 -15.91
C GLY A 128 8.96 -5.17 -15.41
N LEU A 129 8.79 -5.49 -14.13
CA LEU A 129 8.99 -6.82 -13.56
C LEU A 129 7.69 -7.62 -13.55
N PRO A 130 7.71 -8.94 -13.81
CA PRO A 130 6.53 -9.80 -13.73
C PRO A 130 5.84 -9.71 -12.36
N GLY A 131 4.52 -9.53 -12.36
CA GLY A 131 3.71 -9.47 -11.15
C GLY A 131 3.86 -8.19 -10.32
N VAL A 132 4.63 -7.20 -10.78
CA VAL A 132 4.84 -5.93 -10.09
C VAL A 132 3.94 -4.84 -10.67
N GLY A 133 2.82 -4.60 -10.01
CA GLY A 133 1.93 -3.46 -10.29
C GLY A 133 2.29 -2.21 -9.48
N VAL A 134 1.50 -1.14 -9.68
CA VAL A 134 1.69 0.18 -9.04
C VAL A 134 1.85 0.07 -7.52
N LYS A 135 0.99 -0.70 -6.83
CA LYS A 135 1.04 -0.88 -5.38
C LYS A 135 2.35 -1.53 -4.91
N VAL A 136 2.82 -2.57 -5.62
CA VAL A 136 4.06 -3.27 -5.25
C VAL A 136 5.25 -2.35 -5.49
N ALA A 137 5.31 -1.69 -6.64
CA ALA A 137 6.36 -0.71 -6.96
C ALA A 137 6.42 0.41 -5.89
N ALA A 138 5.30 1.05 -5.58
CA ALA A 138 5.25 2.09 -4.54
C ALA A 138 5.68 1.55 -3.16
N SER A 139 5.33 0.29 -2.82
CA SER A 139 5.76 -0.32 -1.55
C SER A 139 7.28 -0.52 -1.49
N VAL A 140 7.92 -0.92 -2.59
CA VAL A 140 9.39 -1.03 -2.64
C VAL A 140 10.02 0.33 -2.47
N LEU A 141 9.54 1.33 -3.19
CA LEU A 141 10.12 2.68 -3.19
C LEU A 141 9.96 3.40 -1.84
N ASN A 142 8.81 3.25 -1.19
CA ASN A 142 8.55 3.99 0.05
C ASN A 142 8.89 3.20 1.32
N PHE A 143 8.55 1.89 1.40
CA PHE A 143 8.69 1.12 2.63
C PHE A 143 10.09 0.55 2.85
N SER A 144 10.95 0.54 1.84
CA SER A 144 12.36 0.14 1.95
C SER A 144 13.25 1.35 2.31
N PRO A 145 14.57 1.15 2.52
CA PRO A 145 15.53 2.24 2.72
C PRO A 145 15.67 3.20 1.52
N LEU A 146 15.11 2.88 0.35
CA LEU A 146 15.02 3.83 -0.78
C LEU A 146 14.27 5.09 -0.39
N ASN A 147 13.27 4.96 0.48
CA ASN A 147 12.54 6.06 1.12
C ASN A 147 12.10 7.16 0.14
N MET A 148 11.55 6.73 -1.00
CA MET A 148 11.06 7.63 -2.04
C MET A 148 9.63 8.08 -1.76
N ARG A 149 9.27 9.26 -2.24
CA ARG A 149 7.99 9.93 -2.02
C ARG A 149 6.87 9.29 -2.86
N ALA A 150 6.54 8.02 -2.57
CA ALA A 150 5.52 7.23 -3.26
C ALA A 150 4.42 6.79 -2.29
N LEU A 151 3.16 7.16 -2.54
CA LEU A 151 2.03 6.71 -1.72
C LEU A 151 1.66 5.27 -2.08
N VAL A 152 1.62 4.39 -1.09
CA VAL A 152 1.20 3.01 -1.31
C VAL A 152 -0.33 2.93 -1.28
N VAL A 153 -0.95 2.71 -2.44
CA VAL A 153 -2.41 2.59 -2.58
C VAL A 153 -2.80 1.12 -2.61
N ASP A 154 -3.17 0.59 -1.47
CA ASP A 154 -3.76 -0.75 -1.35
C ASP A 154 -5.31 -0.69 -1.37
N THR A 155 -5.98 -1.82 -1.22
CA THR A 155 -7.45 -1.88 -1.21
C THR A 155 -8.08 -1.12 -0.04
N HIS A 156 -7.37 -0.95 1.07
CA HIS A 156 -7.85 -0.17 2.22
C HIS A 156 -7.73 1.33 1.94
N VAL A 157 -6.56 1.77 1.48
CA VAL A 157 -6.30 3.17 1.09
C VAL A 157 -7.27 3.61 -0.01
N HIS A 158 -7.41 2.81 -1.05
CA HIS A 158 -8.35 3.07 -2.16
C HIS A 158 -9.79 3.25 -1.66
N ARG A 159 -10.28 2.31 -0.84
CA ARG A 159 -11.65 2.37 -0.28
C ARG A 159 -11.86 3.57 0.64
N VAL A 160 -10.90 3.85 1.52
CA VAL A 160 -10.99 5.01 2.42
C VAL A 160 -10.99 6.30 1.64
N ALA A 161 -10.08 6.48 0.67
CA ALA A 161 -10.00 7.65 -0.18
C ALA A 161 -11.28 7.87 -1.00
N GLY A 162 -11.83 6.81 -1.59
CA GLY A 162 -13.08 6.87 -2.34
C GLY A 162 -14.26 7.27 -1.46
N ARG A 163 -14.43 6.64 -0.28
CA ARG A 163 -15.51 6.96 0.66
C ARG A 163 -15.38 8.34 1.29
N PHE A 164 -14.17 8.79 1.50
CA PHE A 164 -13.92 10.16 1.98
C PHE A 164 -14.29 11.21 0.92
N GLY A 165 -14.19 10.86 -0.35
CA GLY A 165 -14.50 11.73 -1.50
C GLY A 165 -13.25 12.32 -2.16
N LEU A 166 -12.05 11.77 -1.92
CA LEU A 166 -10.82 12.23 -2.56
C LEU A 166 -10.68 11.76 -4.01
N ILE A 167 -11.21 10.57 -4.31
CA ILE A 167 -11.13 9.96 -5.63
C ILE A 167 -12.46 9.26 -5.98
N PRO A 168 -12.80 9.09 -7.26
CA PRO A 168 -13.90 8.22 -7.68
C PRO A 168 -13.64 6.76 -7.26
N ALA A 169 -14.68 6.09 -6.76
CA ALA A 169 -14.60 4.67 -6.39
C ALA A 169 -14.35 3.74 -7.60
N SER A 170 -14.63 4.21 -8.82
CA SER A 170 -14.43 3.48 -10.08
C SER A 170 -12.98 3.46 -10.57
N TYR A 171 -12.09 4.27 -9.97
CA TYR A 171 -10.70 4.28 -10.37
C TYR A 171 -10.04 2.94 -10.09
N ASP A 172 -9.22 2.45 -11.04
CA ASP A 172 -8.28 1.37 -10.76
C ASP A 172 -7.12 1.88 -9.89
N THR A 173 -6.23 0.96 -9.51
CA THR A 173 -5.09 1.31 -8.64
C THR A 173 -4.16 2.36 -9.27
N ALA A 174 -3.98 2.35 -10.60
CA ALA A 174 -3.08 3.29 -11.27
C ALA A 174 -3.67 4.69 -11.34
N HIS A 175 -4.97 4.81 -11.66
CA HIS A 175 -5.67 6.08 -11.62
C HIS A 175 -5.78 6.64 -10.19
N ALA A 176 -6.08 5.79 -9.22
CA ALA A 176 -6.14 6.16 -7.81
C ALA A 176 -4.78 6.65 -7.29
N TYR A 177 -3.69 5.97 -7.65
CA TYR A 177 -2.33 6.40 -7.29
C TYR A 177 -2.03 7.81 -7.81
N ARG A 178 -2.23 8.05 -9.11
CA ARG A 178 -1.97 9.36 -9.71
C ARG A 178 -2.80 10.46 -9.05
N ALA A 179 -4.11 10.27 -8.98
CA ALA A 179 -5.00 11.27 -8.40
C ALA A 179 -4.69 11.57 -6.93
N LEU A 180 -4.29 10.57 -6.13
CA LEU A 180 -3.89 10.80 -4.75
C LEU A 180 -2.53 11.48 -4.65
N MET A 181 -1.57 11.13 -5.51
CA MET A 181 -0.26 11.79 -5.54
C MET A 181 -0.37 13.27 -5.95
N ASP A 182 -1.32 13.61 -6.84
CA ASP A 182 -1.60 14.99 -7.23
C ASP A 182 -2.19 15.84 -6.08
N LEU A 183 -2.77 15.18 -5.05
CA LEU A 183 -3.29 15.84 -3.85
C LEU A 183 -2.26 15.96 -2.72
N VAL A 184 -1.11 15.28 -2.85
CA VAL A 184 -0.06 15.29 -1.83
C VAL A 184 0.64 16.63 -1.80
N PRO A 185 0.65 17.35 -0.66
CA PRO A 185 1.38 18.61 -0.54
C PRO A 185 2.86 18.45 -0.86
N ASP A 186 3.46 19.44 -1.52
CA ASP A 186 4.88 19.42 -1.87
C ASP A 186 5.80 19.33 -0.65
N SER A 187 5.34 19.86 0.48
CA SER A 187 6.05 19.81 1.76
C SER A 187 6.12 18.42 2.39
N TRP A 188 5.29 17.46 1.93
CA TRP A 188 5.27 16.12 2.51
C TRP A 188 6.44 15.27 2.04
N THR A 189 7.06 14.61 2.99
CA THR A 189 8.18 13.69 2.80
C THR A 189 7.71 12.26 2.48
N ALA A 190 8.65 11.37 2.20
CA ALA A 190 8.37 9.94 2.07
C ALA A 190 7.81 9.33 3.37
N GLU A 191 8.27 9.82 4.54
CA GLU A 191 7.77 9.41 5.86
C GLU A 191 6.30 9.82 6.07
N ASP A 192 5.89 10.98 5.58
CA ASP A 192 4.51 11.43 5.69
C ASP A 192 3.58 10.54 4.85
N LEU A 193 4.04 10.08 3.68
CA LEU A 193 3.30 9.14 2.84
C LEU A 193 3.28 7.72 3.44
N TYR A 194 4.36 7.29 4.08
CA TYR A 194 4.39 6.06 4.87
C TYR A 194 3.33 6.11 5.97
N GLU A 195 3.35 7.17 6.77
CA GLU A 195 2.40 7.39 7.87
C GLU A 195 0.96 7.42 7.36
N LEU A 196 0.69 8.19 6.29
CA LEU A 196 -0.64 8.26 5.69
C LEU A 196 -1.17 6.88 5.27
N HIS A 197 -0.31 6.07 4.61
CA HIS A 197 -0.70 4.71 4.24
C HIS A 197 -1.16 3.89 5.45
N TRP A 198 -0.36 3.86 6.52
CA TRP A 198 -0.67 3.05 7.70
C TRP A 198 -1.87 3.55 8.47
N LEU A 199 -2.06 4.86 8.56
CA LEU A 199 -3.26 5.48 9.13
C LEU A 199 -4.52 5.09 8.34
N MET A 200 -4.51 5.24 7.03
CA MET A 200 -5.65 4.88 6.17
C MET A 200 -5.90 3.37 6.16
N LYS A 201 -4.85 2.56 6.16
CA LYS A 201 -4.95 1.10 6.25
C LYS A 201 -5.57 0.69 7.59
N GLY A 202 -5.09 1.24 8.70
CA GLY A 202 -5.64 1.00 10.04
C GLY A 202 -7.12 1.36 10.10
N LEU A 203 -7.51 2.54 9.60
CA LEU A 203 -8.92 2.92 9.51
C LEU A 203 -9.72 1.91 8.66
N GLY A 204 -9.18 1.52 7.50
CA GLY A 204 -9.83 0.58 6.59
C GLY A 204 -10.01 -0.82 7.18
N GLN A 205 -9.10 -1.27 8.04
CA GLN A 205 -9.17 -2.56 8.71
C GLN A 205 -10.12 -2.53 9.91
N LEU A 206 -10.09 -1.48 10.72
CA LEU A 206 -10.78 -1.44 12.02
C LEU A 206 -12.20 -0.85 11.95
N LEU A 207 -12.41 0.20 11.16
CA LEU A 207 -13.67 0.96 11.16
C LEU A 207 -14.29 1.06 9.76
N CYS A 208 -13.52 1.43 8.74
CA CYS A 208 -14.02 1.61 7.38
C CYS A 208 -13.99 0.29 6.59
N SER A 209 -14.58 -0.78 7.16
CA SER A 209 -14.63 -2.11 6.54
C SER A 209 -15.46 -2.11 5.24
N HIS A 210 -15.27 -3.13 4.38
CA HIS A 210 -15.93 -3.17 3.08
C HIS A 210 -17.47 -3.25 3.21
N HIS A 211 -17.97 -4.21 3.99
CA HIS A 211 -19.41 -4.51 4.07
C HIS A 211 -20.15 -3.78 5.21
N ALA A 212 -19.47 -3.52 6.31
CA ALA A 212 -20.10 -2.99 7.53
C ALA A 212 -19.25 -1.89 8.18
N PRO A 213 -19.10 -0.71 7.53
CA PRO A 213 -18.35 0.39 8.10
C PRO A 213 -19.02 0.90 9.39
N ARG A 214 -18.20 1.32 10.35
CA ARG A 214 -18.62 1.88 11.65
C ARG A 214 -18.41 3.40 11.65
N CYS A 215 -19.24 4.10 10.86
CA CYS A 215 -19.10 5.54 10.61
C CYS A 215 -19.38 6.41 11.85
N GLY A 216 -20.19 5.93 12.79
CA GLY A 216 -20.49 6.63 14.06
C GLY A 216 -19.26 6.73 14.96
N ALA A 217 -18.43 5.67 15.00
CA ALA A 217 -17.19 5.62 15.78
C ALA A 217 -15.99 6.23 15.05
N CYS A 218 -16.13 6.63 13.77
CA CYS A 218 -15.02 7.13 12.96
C CYS A 218 -14.67 8.59 13.32
N ALA A 219 -13.39 8.86 13.54
CA ALA A 219 -12.89 10.23 13.79
C ALA A 219 -13.21 11.19 12.63
N LEU A 220 -13.27 10.67 11.41
CA LEU A 220 -13.56 11.44 10.20
C LEU A 220 -15.05 11.65 9.92
N LYS A 221 -15.96 11.24 10.84
CA LYS A 221 -17.42 11.28 10.62
C LYS A 221 -17.95 12.67 10.23
N GLY A 222 -17.30 13.73 10.70
CA GLY A 222 -17.68 15.13 10.43
C GLY A 222 -17.32 15.61 9.03
N SER A 223 -16.18 15.16 8.49
CA SER A 223 -15.60 15.61 7.22
C SER A 223 -15.75 14.61 6.07
N CYS A 224 -16.03 13.31 6.38
CA CYS A 224 -16.12 12.26 5.37
C CYS A 224 -17.39 12.39 4.52
N GLY A 225 -17.24 12.36 3.19
CA GLY A 225 -18.36 12.35 2.22
C GLY A 225 -19.23 11.09 2.26
N ARG A 226 -18.69 9.97 2.78
CA ARG A 226 -19.37 8.65 2.85
C ARG A 226 -19.84 8.14 1.50
N VAL A 227 -19.12 8.49 0.45
CA VAL A 227 -19.47 8.12 -0.92
C VAL A 227 -19.62 6.61 -1.05
N GLY A 228 -20.76 6.15 -1.60
CA GLY A 228 -21.05 4.73 -1.79
C GLY A 228 -21.25 3.93 -0.50
N VAL A 229 -21.50 4.58 0.65
CA VAL A 229 -21.85 3.91 1.89
C VAL A 229 -23.37 3.90 2.05
N GLU A 230 -24.00 2.77 1.79
CA GLU A 230 -25.46 2.61 1.89
C GLU A 230 -25.96 2.55 3.34
N ARG A 231 -25.17 1.95 4.24
CA ARG A 231 -25.49 1.82 5.68
C ARG A 231 -24.23 1.78 6.53
N SER A 232 -24.36 2.16 7.79
CA SER A 232 -23.32 2.03 8.82
C SER A 232 -23.75 1.02 9.88
N ALA A 233 -22.82 0.18 10.35
CA ALA A 233 -23.09 -0.87 11.33
C ALA A 233 -23.44 -0.34 12.73
N ASP A 234 -23.07 0.90 13.04
CA ASP A 234 -23.21 1.53 14.37
C ASP A 234 -24.15 2.75 14.37
N ILE A 235 -24.94 2.94 13.31
CA ILE A 235 -25.96 4.01 13.22
C ILE A 235 -27.30 3.39 12.87
N LEU A 236 -28.25 3.41 13.83
CA LEU A 236 -29.57 2.82 13.67
C LEU A 236 -30.42 3.51 12.59
N ALA A 237 -30.32 4.85 12.45
CA ALA A 237 -31.04 5.63 11.45
C ALA A 237 -30.07 6.22 10.41
N TRP A 238 -29.43 5.34 9.67
CA TRP A 238 -28.49 5.75 8.63
C TRP A 238 -29.18 6.45 7.46
N ARG A 239 -28.67 7.61 7.09
CA ARG A 239 -29.02 8.28 5.83
C ARG A 239 -27.76 8.62 5.06
N PRO A 240 -27.65 8.26 3.76
CA PRO A 240 -26.53 8.69 2.94
C PRO A 240 -26.46 10.22 2.88
N ARG A 241 -25.27 10.79 2.74
CA ARG A 241 -25.13 12.20 2.37
C ARG A 241 -25.36 12.31 0.87
N SER A 242 -26.23 13.22 0.49
CA SER A 242 -26.50 13.62 -0.91
C SER A 242 -25.31 14.30 -1.53
#